data_1fe5e7b2eaba6a3c84b26f9cf10a8c9e
#
_entry.id   1fe5e7b2eaba6a3c84b26f9cf10a8c9e
#
_cell.length_a   1.000
_cell.length_b   1.000
_cell.length_c   1.000
_cell.angle_alpha   90.00
_cell.angle_beta   90.00
_cell.angle_gamma   90.00
#
_symmetry.space_group_name_H-M   'P 1'
#
loop_
_entity.id
_entity.type
_entity.pdbx_description
1 polymer ?
#
loop_
_entity_poly.entity_id
_entity_poly.type
_entity_poly.pdbx_seq_one_letter_code
_entity_poly.pdbx_strand_id
1 'polypeptide(L)'
;KIRANFIAIFDNDAEGYSSKCSLLNEIKNWPANFRILLYPEITMFHKYPTIAPNGKIVPDDINKKAASIELYLPDSIIKTGGNYYPIEWESRKRIRNKNNVEEALYQGVISYKDDIKHKFHEMRNKIERGDEVFKTEEWKNMKKLLETIVFAFNNEQ
;
A
#
# COMPACT_ATOMS: atom_id res chain seq x y z
N LYS A 1 31.35 8.02 -14.03
CA LYS A 1 29.97 7.54 -14.29
C LYS A 1 29.30 7.31 -12.96
N ILE A 2 28.30 8.11 -12.59
CA ILE A 2 27.47 7.88 -11.41
C ILE A 2 26.59 6.68 -11.74
N ARG A 3 26.75 5.58 -10.99
CA ARG A 3 25.84 4.43 -11.06
C ARG A 3 24.73 4.66 -10.03
N ALA A 4 23.64 5.24 -10.46
CA ALA A 4 22.45 5.37 -9.60
C ALA A 4 21.55 4.14 -9.76
N ASN A 5 21.01 3.66 -8.64
CA ASN A 5 19.92 2.69 -8.63
C ASN A 5 18.58 3.42 -8.69
N PHE A 6 17.65 2.89 -9.44
CA PHE A 6 16.31 3.45 -9.63
C PHE A 6 15.25 2.46 -9.14
N ILE A 7 14.27 2.95 -8.41
CA ILE A 7 13.13 2.19 -7.94
C ILE A 7 11.85 2.93 -8.34
N ALA A 8 10.99 2.27 -9.10
CA ALA A 8 9.59 2.65 -9.24
C ALA A 8 8.78 1.80 -8.26
N ILE A 9 8.09 2.43 -7.32
CA ILE A 9 7.25 1.74 -6.36
C ILE A 9 5.82 2.23 -6.50
N PHE A 10 4.87 1.29 -6.52
CA PHE A 10 3.45 1.53 -6.68
C PHE A 10 2.70 1.07 -5.44
N ASP A 11 1.53 1.67 -5.18
CA ASP A 11 0.58 1.19 -4.18
C ASP A 11 0.20 -0.27 -4.46
N ASN A 12 -0.03 -1.04 -3.43
CA ASN A 12 -0.52 -2.41 -3.55
C ASN A 12 -2.05 -2.43 -3.69
N ASP A 13 -2.56 -1.61 -4.59
CA ASP A 13 -3.95 -1.49 -4.99
C ASP A 13 -4.15 -1.92 -6.46
N ALA A 14 -5.37 -1.85 -7.00
CA ALA A 14 -5.64 -2.31 -8.36
C ALA A 14 -4.98 -1.43 -9.42
N GLU A 15 -4.85 -0.12 -9.19
CA GLU A 15 -4.17 0.80 -10.11
C GLU A 15 -2.66 0.58 -10.12
N GLY A 16 -2.04 0.51 -8.96
CA GLY A 16 -0.61 0.27 -8.83
C GLY A 16 -0.20 -1.09 -9.38
N TYR A 17 -0.98 -2.14 -9.09
CA TYR A 17 -0.76 -3.47 -9.63
C TYR A 17 -0.90 -3.49 -11.17
N SER A 18 -1.92 -2.82 -11.72
CA SER A 18 -2.12 -2.67 -13.17
C SER A 18 -0.94 -1.95 -13.82
N SER A 19 -0.50 -0.83 -13.25
CA SER A 19 0.62 -0.04 -13.76
C SER A 19 1.92 -0.84 -13.76
N LYS A 20 2.21 -1.56 -12.68
CA LYS A 20 3.35 -2.48 -12.62
C LYS A 20 3.29 -3.54 -13.71
N CYS A 21 2.14 -4.20 -13.89
CA CYS A 21 1.98 -5.25 -14.90
C CYS A 21 2.15 -4.70 -16.32
N SER A 22 1.59 -3.52 -16.62
CA SER A 22 1.75 -2.86 -17.91
C SER A 22 3.21 -2.60 -18.22
N LEU A 23 3.95 -2.00 -17.30
CA LEU A 23 5.38 -1.75 -17.46
C LEU A 23 6.18 -3.03 -17.70
N LEU A 24 5.90 -4.11 -16.95
CA LEU A 24 6.57 -5.40 -17.12
C LEU A 24 6.24 -6.08 -18.46
N ASN A 25 5.06 -5.84 -19.02
CA ASN A 25 4.66 -6.37 -20.32
C ASN A 25 5.26 -5.58 -21.49
N GLU A 26 5.41 -4.26 -21.33
CA GLU A 26 5.93 -3.34 -22.36
C GLU A 26 7.46 -3.40 -22.49
N ILE A 27 8.16 -3.48 -21.36
CA ILE A 27 9.62 -3.40 -21.31
C ILE A 27 10.22 -4.78 -21.06
N LYS A 28 10.79 -5.38 -22.10
CA LYS A 28 11.38 -6.73 -22.03
C LYS A 28 12.77 -6.76 -21.38
N ASN A 29 13.54 -5.69 -21.51
CA ASN A 29 14.92 -5.61 -21.04
C ASN A 29 15.10 -4.46 -20.05
N TRP A 30 14.91 -4.75 -18.78
CA TRP A 30 15.14 -3.78 -17.72
C TRP A 30 16.63 -3.63 -17.42
N PRO A 31 17.14 -2.39 -17.22
CA PRO A 31 18.49 -2.18 -16.74
C PRO A 31 18.70 -2.85 -15.36
N ALA A 32 19.87 -3.44 -15.13
CA ALA A 32 20.19 -4.14 -13.87
C ALA A 32 20.05 -3.24 -12.62
N ASN A 33 20.21 -1.92 -12.81
CA ASN A 33 20.07 -0.91 -11.77
C ASN A 33 18.64 -0.34 -11.64
N PHE A 34 17.63 -1.04 -12.17
CA PHE A 34 16.22 -0.63 -12.08
C PHE A 34 15.38 -1.71 -11.40
N ARG A 35 14.46 -1.31 -10.52
CA ARG A 35 13.48 -2.19 -9.88
C ARG A 35 12.10 -1.59 -9.97
N ILE A 36 11.09 -2.47 -10.16
CA ILE A 36 9.67 -2.12 -10.10
C ILE A 36 9.04 -2.91 -8.96
N LEU A 37 8.54 -2.20 -7.97
CA LEU A 37 8.00 -2.78 -6.75
C LEU A 37 6.52 -2.41 -6.59
N LEU A 38 5.78 -3.25 -5.86
CA LEU A 38 4.56 -2.87 -5.16
C LEU A 38 4.89 -2.68 -3.68
N TYR A 39 4.09 -1.93 -2.97
CA TYR A 39 4.11 -1.97 -1.52
C TYR A 39 3.97 -3.42 -1.03
N PRO A 40 4.68 -3.81 0.04
CA PRO A 40 4.70 -5.19 0.50
C PRO A 40 3.34 -5.65 1.01
N GLU A 41 3.02 -6.91 0.78
CA GLU A 41 1.86 -7.54 1.42
C GLU A 41 2.04 -7.57 2.94
N ILE A 42 1.01 -7.18 3.67
CA ILE A 42 0.96 -7.20 5.13
C ILE A 42 -0.05 -8.27 5.54
N THR A 43 0.29 -9.09 6.52
CA THR A 43 -0.55 -10.23 6.94
C THR A 43 -1.98 -9.83 7.28
N MET A 44 -2.17 -8.67 7.92
CA MET A 44 -3.51 -8.18 8.25
C MET A 44 -4.36 -7.83 7.02
N PHE A 45 -3.75 -7.56 5.85
CA PHE A 45 -4.48 -7.20 4.64
C PHE A 45 -5.22 -8.38 3.99
N HIS A 46 -4.87 -9.62 4.34
CA HIS A 46 -5.62 -10.81 3.88
C HIS A 46 -7.01 -10.95 4.51
N LYS A 47 -7.29 -10.24 5.61
CA LYS A 47 -8.58 -10.23 6.31
C LYS A 47 -8.90 -8.84 6.84
N TYR A 48 -8.81 -7.85 5.97
CA TYR A 48 -9.08 -6.46 6.34
C TYR A 48 -10.59 -6.15 6.25
N PRO A 49 -11.16 -5.30 7.14
CA PRO A 49 -12.59 -4.96 7.07
C PRO A 49 -12.91 -4.19 5.80
N THR A 50 -13.93 -4.63 5.10
CA THR A 50 -14.44 -4.02 3.86
C THR A 50 -15.95 -3.87 3.93
N ILE A 51 -16.53 -2.92 3.20
CA ILE A 51 -17.96 -2.69 3.12
C ILE A 51 -18.52 -3.51 1.96
N ALA A 52 -19.34 -4.52 2.29
CA ALA A 52 -20.06 -5.32 1.30
C ALA A 52 -21.21 -4.49 0.65
N PRO A 53 -21.74 -4.90 -0.52
CA PRO A 53 -22.83 -4.19 -1.20
C PRO A 53 -24.10 -3.98 -0.36
N ASN A 54 -24.34 -4.80 0.66
CA ASN A 54 -25.44 -4.65 1.61
C ASN A 54 -25.11 -3.75 2.81
N GLY A 55 -23.98 -3.05 2.80
CA GLY A 55 -23.53 -2.15 3.86
C GLY A 55 -22.91 -2.86 5.09
N LYS A 56 -22.82 -4.18 5.10
CA LYS A 56 -22.19 -4.91 6.21
C LYS A 56 -20.68 -4.89 6.10
N ILE A 57 -20.02 -4.84 7.26
CA ILE A 57 -18.56 -4.98 7.33
C ILE A 57 -18.23 -6.48 7.27
N VAL A 58 -17.40 -6.84 6.30
CA VAL A 58 -16.91 -8.21 6.09
C VAL A 58 -15.39 -8.20 5.87
N PRO A 59 -14.65 -9.23 6.32
CA PRO A 59 -13.23 -9.33 6.00
C PRO A 59 -13.02 -9.76 4.55
N ASP A 60 -12.07 -9.11 3.85
CA ASP A 60 -11.64 -9.49 2.50
C ASP A 60 -10.12 -9.30 2.37
N ASP A 61 -9.52 -9.94 1.37
CA ASP A 61 -8.13 -9.68 0.99
C ASP A 61 -8.07 -8.42 0.13
N ILE A 62 -7.38 -7.41 0.64
CA ILE A 62 -7.24 -6.10 0.00
C ILE A 62 -5.92 -5.92 -0.74
N ASN A 63 -5.00 -6.91 -0.71
CA ASN A 63 -3.78 -6.88 -1.50
C ASN A 63 -4.12 -6.82 -2.99
N LYS A 64 -3.40 -5.99 -3.75
CA LYS A 64 -3.64 -5.69 -5.17
C LYS A 64 -5.03 -5.11 -5.49
N LYS A 65 -5.75 -4.66 -4.46
CA LYS A 65 -7.09 -4.10 -4.60
C LYS A 65 -7.25 -2.73 -3.94
N ALA A 66 -6.70 -2.54 -2.73
CA ALA A 66 -6.96 -1.33 -1.95
C ALA A 66 -5.82 -0.93 -0.98
N ALA A 67 -4.69 -1.62 -0.97
CA ALA A 67 -3.62 -1.35 -0.01
C ALA A 67 -2.77 -0.13 -0.43
N SER A 68 -3.32 1.06 -0.21
CA SER A 68 -2.65 2.36 -0.39
C SER A 68 -1.76 2.72 0.80
N ILE A 69 -0.98 3.78 0.69
CA ILE A 69 0.02 4.21 1.69
C ILE A 69 -0.59 4.44 3.08
N GLU A 70 -1.83 4.91 3.15
CA GLU A 70 -2.52 5.18 4.39
C GLU A 70 -2.64 3.94 5.29
N LEU A 71 -2.76 2.74 4.70
CA LEU A 71 -2.87 1.47 5.43
C LEU A 71 -1.57 1.00 6.08
N TYR A 72 -0.44 1.63 5.74
CA TYR A 72 0.86 1.36 6.38
C TYR A 72 1.13 2.25 7.59
N LEU A 73 0.24 3.21 7.88
CA LEU A 73 0.30 4.08 9.05
C LEU A 73 -0.01 3.31 10.35
N PRO A 74 0.36 3.83 11.53
CA PRO A 74 0.06 3.24 12.82
C PRO A 74 -1.43 2.98 13.05
N ASP A 75 -1.73 1.96 13.85
CA ASP A 75 -3.08 1.62 14.27
C ASP A 75 -3.84 2.81 14.91
N SER A 76 -3.14 3.66 15.67
CA SER A 76 -3.69 4.87 16.27
C SER A 76 -4.26 5.86 15.25
N ILE A 77 -3.78 5.81 14.01
CA ILE A 77 -4.22 6.67 12.91
C ILE A 77 -5.34 6.01 12.10
N ILE A 78 -5.21 4.72 11.79
CA ILE A 78 -6.15 3.99 10.90
C ILE A 78 -7.29 3.28 11.64
N LYS A 79 -7.44 3.56 12.94
CA LYS A 79 -8.54 3.04 13.77
C LYS A 79 -9.35 4.17 14.42
N THR A 80 -10.61 3.85 14.71
CA THR A 80 -11.47 4.63 15.57
C THR A 80 -12.32 3.71 16.44
N GLY A 81 -12.45 4.00 17.73
CA GLY A 81 -13.17 3.14 18.67
C GLY A 81 -12.67 1.68 18.70
N GLY A 82 -11.37 1.46 18.45
CA GLY A 82 -10.76 0.13 18.41
C GLY A 82 -10.91 -0.63 17.07
N ASN A 83 -11.69 -0.13 16.13
CA ASN A 83 -11.95 -0.76 14.84
C ASN A 83 -11.18 -0.05 13.73
N TYR A 84 -10.64 -0.82 12.77
CA TYR A 84 -10.06 -0.27 11.55
C TYR A 84 -11.11 0.44 10.70
N TYR A 85 -10.74 1.55 10.06
CA TYR A 85 -11.55 2.14 8.99
C TYR A 85 -11.68 1.14 7.85
N PRO A 86 -12.90 0.80 7.42
CA PRO A 86 -13.10 -0.21 6.39
C PRO A 86 -12.71 0.30 5.00
N ILE A 87 -12.53 -0.62 4.08
CA ILE A 87 -12.40 -0.31 2.66
C ILE A 87 -13.77 -0.17 2.03
N GLU A 88 -13.95 0.87 1.25
CA GLU A 88 -15.06 1.08 0.32
C GLU A 88 -14.64 0.69 -1.10
N TRP A 89 -15.50 -0.07 -1.81
CA TRP A 89 -15.21 -0.47 -3.17
C TRP A 89 -15.75 0.56 -4.16
N GLU A 90 -14.86 1.13 -5.00
CA GLU A 90 -15.21 2.18 -5.96
C GLU A 90 -15.63 1.62 -7.31
N SER A 91 -14.75 0.83 -7.93
CA SER A 91 -14.94 0.40 -9.31
C SER A 91 -14.29 -0.95 -9.59
N ARG A 92 -14.75 -1.60 -10.66
CA ARG A 92 -14.11 -2.79 -11.21
C ARG A 92 -13.19 -2.39 -12.36
N LYS A 93 -11.90 -2.72 -12.25
CA LYS A 93 -10.90 -2.46 -13.27
C LYS A 93 -10.55 -3.73 -14.02
N ARG A 94 -10.44 -3.64 -15.35
CA ARG A 94 -9.85 -4.68 -16.17
C ARG A 94 -8.38 -4.41 -16.29
N ILE A 95 -7.55 -5.39 -15.95
CA ILE A 95 -6.11 -5.31 -16.01
C ILE A 95 -5.54 -6.47 -16.81
N ARG A 96 -4.33 -6.33 -17.30
CA ARG A 96 -3.53 -7.46 -17.81
C ARG A 96 -2.45 -7.78 -16.80
N ASN A 97 -2.48 -9.00 -16.28
CA ASN A 97 -1.49 -9.44 -15.31
C ASN A 97 -0.10 -9.64 -15.93
N LYS A 98 0.88 -10.01 -15.11
CA LYS A 98 2.27 -10.25 -15.56
C LYS A 98 2.43 -11.31 -16.65
N ASN A 99 1.44 -12.17 -16.85
CA ASN A 99 1.40 -13.18 -17.89
C ASN A 99 0.60 -12.72 -19.12
N ASN A 100 0.28 -11.42 -19.21
CA ASN A 100 -0.53 -10.81 -20.27
C ASN A 100 -1.96 -11.37 -20.37
N VAL A 101 -2.47 -11.98 -19.28
CA VAL A 101 -3.83 -12.49 -19.17
C VAL A 101 -4.74 -11.40 -18.61
N GLU A 102 -5.91 -11.20 -19.25
CA GLU A 102 -6.91 -10.23 -18.76
C GLU A 102 -7.58 -10.76 -17.50
N GLU A 103 -7.61 -9.93 -16.47
CA GLU A 103 -8.31 -10.20 -15.23
C GLU A 103 -9.04 -8.94 -14.75
N ALA A 104 -10.04 -9.11 -13.87
CA ALA A 104 -10.78 -8.00 -13.34
C ALA A 104 -10.58 -7.92 -11.82
N LEU A 105 -10.10 -6.76 -11.36
CA LEU A 105 -9.94 -6.45 -9.94
C LEU A 105 -10.87 -5.31 -9.52
N TYR A 106 -11.28 -5.35 -8.26
CA TYR A 106 -11.94 -4.21 -7.65
C TYR A 106 -10.89 -3.23 -7.12
N GLN A 107 -11.10 -1.94 -7.40
CA GLN A 107 -10.38 -0.86 -6.74
C GLN A 107 -11.16 -0.48 -5.50
N GLY A 108 -10.46 -0.45 -4.37
CA GLY A 108 -11.02 0.04 -3.11
C GLY A 108 -10.20 1.18 -2.55
N VAL A 109 -10.84 1.96 -1.69
CA VAL A 109 -10.22 3.05 -0.93
C VAL A 109 -10.55 2.90 0.56
N ILE A 110 -9.63 3.32 1.42
CA ILE A 110 -9.92 3.38 2.85
C ILE A 110 -10.94 4.48 3.14
N SER A 111 -11.98 4.14 3.90
CA SER A 111 -12.97 5.12 4.38
C SER A 111 -12.32 6.19 5.25
N TYR A 112 -12.92 7.37 5.31
CA TYR A 112 -12.47 8.48 6.18
C TYR A 112 -11.02 8.93 5.93
N LYS A 113 -10.61 8.95 4.66
CA LYS A 113 -9.23 9.31 4.27
C LYS A 113 -8.78 10.67 4.80
N ASP A 114 -9.68 11.65 4.88
CA ASP A 114 -9.37 12.98 5.39
C ASP A 114 -9.17 12.99 6.92
N ASP A 115 -9.90 12.16 7.66
CA ASP A 115 -9.67 11.97 9.11
C ASP A 115 -8.30 11.31 9.37
N ILE A 116 -7.93 10.33 8.57
CA ILE A 116 -6.61 9.68 8.62
C ILE A 116 -5.50 10.70 8.39
N LYS A 117 -5.63 11.55 7.35
CA LYS A 117 -4.66 12.61 7.07
C LYS A 117 -4.57 13.61 8.22
N HIS A 118 -5.71 14.00 8.78
CA HIS A 118 -5.76 14.92 9.90
C HIS A 118 -5.04 14.34 11.14
N LYS A 119 -5.36 13.12 11.53
CA LYS A 119 -4.69 12.41 12.64
C LYS A 119 -3.18 12.28 12.41
N PHE A 120 -2.77 11.95 11.18
CA PHE A 120 -1.35 11.89 10.83
C PHE A 120 -0.64 13.24 11.02
N HIS A 121 -1.25 14.34 10.55
CA HIS A 121 -0.70 15.68 10.72
C HIS A 121 -0.64 16.10 12.18
N GLU A 122 -1.67 15.80 12.97
CA GLU A 122 -1.67 16.07 14.41
C GLU A 122 -0.55 15.31 15.14
N MET A 123 -0.41 14.00 14.87
CA MET A 123 0.67 13.18 15.44
C MET A 123 2.04 13.75 15.08
N ARG A 124 2.28 14.04 13.79
CA ARG A 124 3.53 14.64 13.32
C ARG A 124 3.84 15.95 14.07
N ASN A 125 2.86 16.86 14.16
CA ASN A 125 3.04 18.14 14.80
C ASN A 125 3.35 18.00 16.32
N LYS A 126 2.74 17.03 17.00
CA LYS A 126 3.04 16.73 18.41
C LYS A 126 4.46 16.23 18.59
N ILE A 127 4.91 15.34 17.71
CA ILE A 127 6.29 14.80 17.71
C ILE A 127 7.29 15.92 17.43
N GLU A 128 7.06 16.77 16.42
CA GLU A 128 7.92 17.90 16.07
C GLU A 128 8.05 18.94 17.18
N ARG A 129 6.99 19.12 18.01
CA ARG A 129 7.01 20.01 19.19
C ARG A 129 7.61 19.36 20.44
N GLY A 130 7.84 18.07 20.44
CA GLY A 130 8.29 17.31 21.61
C GLY A 130 7.16 16.98 22.61
N ASP A 131 5.90 17.18 22.22
CA ASP A 131 4.73 16.85 23.04
C ASP A 131 4.43 15.35 23.05
N GLU A 132 4.96 14.61 22.07
CA GLU A 132 4.81 13.17 21.93
C GLU A 132 6.13 12.53 21.45
N VAL A 133 6.43 11.34 21.95
CA VAL A 133 7.64 10.59 21.55
C VAL A 133 7.32 9.70 20.37
N PHE A 134 8.19 9.74 19.35
CA PHE A 134 8.08 8.82 18.23
C PHE A 134 8.35 7.36 18.66
N LYS A 135 7.37 6.50 18.50
CA LYS A 135 7.42 5.08 18.87
C LYS A 135 7.57 4.20 17.62
N THR A 136 8.78 3.82 17.33
CA THR A 136 9.13 3.02 16.12
C THR A 136 8.32 1.72 16.00
N GLU A 137 7.96 1.08 17.12
CA GLU A 137 7.17 -0.16 17.15
C GLU A 137 5.75 -0.02 16.61
N GLU A 138 5.17 1.18 16.66
CA GLU A 138 3.86 1.46 16.09
C GLU A 138 3.90 1.52 14.55
N TRP A 139 5.08 1.76 13.96
CA TRP A 139 5.31 1.94 12.52
C TRP A 139 5.74 0.68 11.80
N LYS A 140 5.43 -0.51 12.33
CA LYS A 140 5.89 -1.81 11.80
C LYS A 140 5.58 -2.03 10.31
N ASN A 141 4.40 -1.60 9.83
CA ASN A 141 4.01 -1.76 8.44
C ASN A 141 4.78 -0.79 7.53
N MET A 142 4.93 0.47 7.96
CA MET A 142 5.74 1.46 7.25
C MET A 142 7.22 1.05 7.23
N LYS A 143 7.73 0.51 8.33
CA LYS A 143 9.09 -0.04 8.39
C LYS A 143 9.28 -1.14 7.34
N LYS A 144 8.33 -2.07 7.22
CA LYS A 144 8.38 -3.14 6.21
C LYS A 144 8.38 -2.56 4.78
N LEU A 145 7.62 -1.49 4.53
CA LEU A 145 7.65 -0.79 3.24
C LEU A 145 9.02 -0.18 2.96
N LEU A 146 9.60 0.53 3.93
CA LEU A 146 10.93 1.12 3.79
C LEU A 146 12.01 0.06 3.61
N GLU A 147 11.95 -1.06 4.34
CA GLU A 147 12.86 -2.20 4.17
C GLU A 147 12.76 -2.79 2.76
N THR A 148 11.56 -2.88 2.19
CA THR A 148 11.36 -3.31 0.79
C THR A 148 12.12 -2.42 -0.20
N ILE A 149 12.16 -1.11 0.04
CA ILE A 149 12.91 -0.15 -0.78
C ILE A 149 14.42 -0.31 -0.56
N VAL A 150 14.85 -0.33 0.70
CA VAL A 150 16.27 -0.39 1.06
C VAL A 150 16.93 -1.67 0.54
N PHE A 151 16.22 -2.80 0.63
CA PHE A 151 16.74 -4.11 0.23
C PHE A 151 16.41 -4.50 -1.22
N ALA A 152 15.85 -3.58 -2.02
CA ALA A 152 15.43 -3.86 -3.39
C ALA A 152 16.56 -4.38 -4.31
N PHE A 153 17.82 -4.08 -4.00
CA PHE A 153 19.00 -4.50 -4.75
C PHE A 153 19.88 -5.51 -3.99
N ASN A 154 19.52 -5.86 -2.74
CA ASN A 154 20.35 -6.77 -1.93
C ASN A 154 20.00 -8.24 -2.16
N ASN A 155 18.85 -8.53 -2.78
CA ASN A 155 18.41 -9.88 -3.12
C ASN A 155 18.70 -10.16 -4.60
N GLU A 156 19.99 -10.25 -4.96
CA GLU A 156 20.39 -10.93 -6.20
C GLU A 156 20.30 -12.44 -5.94
N GLN A 157 19.20 -13.02 -6.35
CA GLN A 157 19.07 -14.46 -6.57
C GLN A 157 18.95 -14.71 -8.06
#